data_ffbe981dfb3460ef29b30d4f8a2e352a
#
_entry.id   ffbe981dfb3460ef29b30d4f8a2e352a
#
_cell.length_a   1.000
_cell.length_b   1.000
_cell.length_c   1.000
_cell.angle_alpha   90.00
_cell.angle_beta   90.00
_cell.angle_gamma   90.00
#
_symmetry.space_group_name_H-M   'P 1'
#
loop_
_entity.id
_entity.type
_entity.pdbx_description
1 polymer ?
#
loop_
_entity_poly.entity_id
_entity_poly.type
_entity_poly.pdbx_seq_one_letter_code
_entity_poly.pdbx_strand_id
1 'polypeptide(L)'
;MSGSDSHAPWLEAARGAWLDEASRWLCNRLEEKGFQPPFDVRCVRDRPWSIVLRASSAQGAAYFKACASGGRHEPALVRTLAECWSDRVPVPLALDAQRGWLVLPDLGRTLREALGGADGMDSWLRLLPRYAEIQLASRLETAPLLALGVPDRRPERLPELLRDLMRDHRALCLGRPGGLLPSERDALG
;
A
#
# COMPACT_ATOMS: atom_id res chain seq x y z
N MET A 1 21.75 -10.03 5.38
CA MET A 1 21.28 -8.71 4.95
C MET A 1 20.48 -8.12 6.08
N SER A 2 20.89 -6.93 6.52
CA SER A 2 20.39 -6.24 7.73
C SER A 2 18.88 -6.18 7.74
N GLY A 3 18.27 -6.50 8.91
CA GLY A 3 16.84 -6.31 9.14
C GLY A 3 16.45 -4.90 8.77
N SER A 4 15.64 -4.77 7.70
CA SER A 4 15.11 -3.49 7.29
C SER A 4 14.18 -3.03 8.40
N ASP A 5 14.62 -2.05 9.16
CA ASP A 5 13.77 -1.32 10.09
C ASP A 5 12.46 -0.99 9.38
N SER A 6 11.37 -1.55 9.89
CA SER A 6 10.00 -1.20 9.49
C SER A 6 9.72 0.23 9.95
N HIS A 7 10.41 1.18 9.32
CA HIS A 7 10.34 2.56 9.70
C HIS A 7 9.06 3.17 9.13
N ALA A 8 8.13 3.46 10.04
CA ALA A 8 6.89 4.16 9.74
C ALA A 8 6.92 5.51 10.47
N PRO A 9 7.39 6.58 9.81
CA PRO A 9 7.61 7.90 10.46
C PRO A 9 6.37 8.45 11.17
N TRP A 10 5.19 8.07 10.69
CA TRP A 10 3.92 8.49 11.30
C TRP A 10 3.60 7.80 12.64
N LEU A 11 4.39 6.80 13.07
CA LEU A 11 4.26 6.15 14.39
C LEU A 11 5.19 6.73 15.44
N GLU A 12 6.05 7.69 15.07
CA GLU A 12 7.08 8.24 15.91
C GLU A 12 6.65 9.54 16.61
N ALA A 13 7.48 10.01 17.52
CA ALA A 13 7.26 11.28 18.23
C ALA A 13 7.19 12.49 17.26
N ALA A 14 7.85 12.41 16.11
CA ALA A 14 7.82 13.43 15.05
C ALA A 14 6.57 13.37 14.13
N ARG A 15 5.56 12.58 14.47
CA ARG A 15 4.34 12.39 13.67
C ARG A 15 3.73 13.71 13.16
N GLY A 16 3.63 14.73 14.04
CA GLY A 16 3.05 16.03 13.65
C GLY A 16 3.81 16.67 12.50
N ALA A 17 5.11 16.82 12.63
CA ALA A 17 5.97 17.41 11.60
C ALA A 17 5.94 16.60 10.29
N TRP A 18 5.89 15.26 10.39
CA TRP A 18 5.77 14.40 9.22
C TRP A 18 4.42 14.57 8.51
N LEU A 19 3.30 14.67 9.25
CA LEU A 19 1.98 14.91 8.68
C LEU A 19 1.90 16.28 8.00
N ASP A 20 2.53 17.30 8.57
CA ASP A 20 2.60 18.64 7.97
C ASP A 20 3.39 18.60 6.65
N GLU A 21 4.52 17.87 6.61
CA GLU A 21 5.29 17.68 5.39
C GLU A 21 4.49 16.93 4.32
N ALA A 22 3.87 15.81 4.69
CA ALA A 22 3.08 14.99 3.79
C ALA A 22 1.86 15.77 3.25
N SER A 23 1.18 16.52 4.10
CA SER A 23 0.03 17.36 3.71
C SER A 23 0.45 18.48 2.75
N ARG A 24 1.56 19.15 3.03
CA ARG A 24 2.11 20.20 2.16
C ARG A 24 2.50 19.62 0.81
N TRP A 25 3.20 18.51 0.78
CA TRP A 25 3.57 17.84 -0.47
C TRP A 25 2.32 17.44 -1.27
N LEU A 26 1.31 16.85 -0.61
CA LEU A 26 0.04 16.48 -1.24
C LEU A 26 -0.65 17.70 -1.88
N CYS A 27 -0.82 18.80 -1.13
CA CYS A 27 -1.46 20.01 -1.64
C CYS A 27 -0.72 20.56 -2.86
N ASN A 28 0.62 20.66 -2.81
CA ASN A 28 1.41 21.14 -3.93
C ASN A 28 1.22 20.27 -5.19
N ARG A 29 1.21 18.91 -5.01
CA ARG A 29 0.96 17.99 -6.15
C ARG A 29 -0.45 18.14 -6.72
N LEU A 30 -1.46 18.41 -5.87
CA LEU A 30 -2.83 18.65 -6.34
C LEU A 30 -2.96 19.98 -7.10
N GLU A 31 -2.31 21.03 -6.63
CA GLU A 31 -2.28 22.32 -7.35
C GLU A 31 -1.65 22.19 -8.74
N GLU A 32 -0.55 21.44 -8.87
CA GLU A 32 0.09 21.12 -10.16
C GLU A 32 -0.84 20.33 -11.10
N LYS A 33 -1.84 19.63 -10.56
CA LYS A 33 -2.87 18.91 -11.31
C LYS A 33 -4.14 19.73 -11.55
N GLY A 34 -4.14 21.01 -11.16
CA GLY A 34 -5.24 21.96 -11.41
C GLY A 34 -6.30 22.01 -10.32
N PHE A 35 -6.11 21.28 -9.20
CA PHE A 35 -6.99 21.45 -8.04
C PHE A 35 -6.73 22.80 -7.38
N GLN A 36 -7.77 23.45 -6.88
CA GLN A 36 -7.67 24.76 -6.25
C GLN A 36 -7.85 24.68 -4.73
N PRO A 37 -7.02 25.40 -3.95
CA PRO A 37 -7.24 25.53 -2.50
C PRO A 37 -8.56 26.31 -2.21
N PRO A 38 -9.10 26.21 -0.98
CA PRO A 38 -8.50 25.51 0.16
C PRO A 38 -8.69 23.99 0.10
N PHE A 39 -7.73 23.27 0.68
CA PHE A 39 -7.81 21.82 0.83
C PHE A 39 -8.16 21.46 2.28
N ASP A 40 -9.17 20.58 2.47
CA ASP A 40 -9.42 19.91 3.73
C ASP A 40 -8.71 18.56 3.73
N VAL A 41 -7.61 18.46 4.50
CA VAL A 41 -6.79 17.24 4.57
C VAL A 41 -7.07 16.49 5.86
N ARG A 42 -7.49 15.23 5.76
CA ARG A 42 -7.82 14.37 6.90
C ARG A 42 -7.15 13.02 6.81
N CYS A 43 -6.66 12.51 7.93
CA CYS A 43 -6.21 11.12 8.03
C CYS A 43 -7.44 10.20 8.07
N VAL A 44 -7.58 9.34 7.06
CA VAL A 44 -8.72 8.41 6.94
C VAL A 44 -8.34 6.97 7.28
N ARG A 45 -7.04 6.67 7.29
CA ARG A 45 -6.53 5.37 7.72
C ARG A 45 -5.13 5.52 8.28
N ASP A 46 -4.90 4.88 9.41
CA ASP A 46 -3.60 4.83 10.09
C ASP A 46 -3.30 3.39 10.48
N ARG A 47 -2.22 2.84 9.90
CA ARG A 47 -1.75 1.48 10.13
C ARG A 47 -0.23 1.46 10.24
N PRO A 48 0.38 0.48 10.92
CA PRO A 48 1.84 0.37 11.02
C PRO A 48 2.54 0.28 9.66
N TRP A 49 1.88 -0.27 8.64
CA TRP A 49 2.46 -0.47 7.30
C TRP A 49 2.06 0.60 6.28
N SER A 50 1.04 1.44 6.56
CA SER A 50 0.64 2.54 5.67
C SER A 50 -0.26 3.54 6.36
N ILE A 51 -0.17 4.80 5.95
CA ILE A 51 -1.11 5.85 6.31
C ILE A 51 -1.79 6.39 5.06
N VAL A 52 -3.07 6.77 5.18
CA VAL A 52 -3.84 7.34 4.08
C VAL A 52 -4.44 8.67 4.52
N LEU A 53 -4.16 9.73 3.76
CA LEU A 53 -4.80 11.03 3.90
C LEU A 53 -5.76 11.25 2.74
N ARG A 54 -6.90 11.87 3.01
CA ARG A 54 -7.85 12.35 2.01
C ARG A 54 -7.76 13.87 1.97
N ALA A 55 -7.47 14.43 0.78
CA ALA A 55 -7.58 15.85 0.52
C ALA A 55 -8.84 16.12 -0.29
N SER A 56 -9.63 17.10 0.10
CA SER A 56 -10.83 17.53 -0.64
C SER A 56 -10.81 19.02 -0.90
N SER A 57 -11.31 19.38 -2.08
CA SER A 57 -11.52 20.76 -2.55
C SER A 57 -12.87 20.87 -3.23
N ALA A 58 -13.21 22.06 -3.75
CA ALA A 58 -14.43 22.26 -4.52
C ALA A 58 -14.49 21.44 -5.81
N GLN A 59 -13.34 21.01 -6.37
CA GLN A 59 -13.26 20.23 -7.61
C GLN A 59 -13.28 18.72 -7.37
N GLY A 60 -13.30 18.26 -6.11
CA GLY A 60 -13.32 16.83 -5.77
C GLY A 60 -12.30 16.47 -4.71
N ALA A 61 -11.97 15.19 -4.66
CA ALA A 61 -11.04 14.67 -3.67
C ALA A 61 -9.96 13.79 -4.29
N ALA A 62 -8.86 13.62 -3.53
CA ALA A 62 -7.79 12.70 -3.84
C ALA A 62 -7.29 12.02 -2.55
N TYR A 63 -6.66 10.87 -2.71
CA TYR A 63 -6.12 10.07 -1.63
C TYR A 63 -4.60 9.98 -1.74
N PHE A 64 -3.93 10.48 -0.71
CA PHE A 64 -2.51 10.25 -0.51
C PHE A 64 -2.32 8.98 0.30
N LYS A 65 -1.37 8.15 -0.11
CA LYS A 65 -0.92 6.98 0.66
C LYS A 65 0.58 7.03 0.83
N ALA A 66 1.05 6.86 2.06
CA ALA A 66 2.45 6.57 2.35
C ALA A 66 2.58 5.13 2.84
N CYS A 67 3.59 4.43 2.32
CA CYS A 67 3.90 3.05 2.67
C CYS A 67 5.15 2.99 3.54
N ALA A 68 5.14 2.16 4.58
CA ALA A 68 6.34 1.82 5.32
C ALA A 68 7.36 1.10 4.41
N SER A 69 8.57 0.88 4.90
CA SER A 69 9.69 0.32 4.13
C SER A 69 9.32 -0.95 3.34
N GLY A 70 8.55 -1.86 3.93
CA GLY A 70 8.11 -3.10 3.27
C GLY A 70 7.13 -2.90 2.10
N GLY A 71 6.48 -1.73 1.99
CA GLY A 71 5.55 -1.37 0.92
C GLY A 71 6.08 -0.27 -0.02
N ARG A 72 7.34 0.16 0.13
CA ARG A 72 7.91 1.30 -0.61
C ARG A 72 7.89 1.12 -2.14
N HIS A 73 7.83 -0.10 -2.63
CA HIS A 73 7.69 -0.43 -4.05
C HIS A 73 6.31 -0.09 -4.65
N GLU A 74 5.28 0.08 -3.83
CA GLU A 74 3.89 0.24 -4.28
C GLU A 74 3.69 1.41 -5.25
N PRO A 75 4.23 2.63 -5.05
CA PRO A 75 4.05 3.72 -6.01
C PRO A 75 4.58 3.40 -7.41
N ALA A 76 5.78 2.81 -7.49
CA ALA A 76 6.38 2.41 -8.76
C ALA A 76 5.58 1.28 -9.42
N LEU A 77 5.13 0.29 -8.64
CA LEU A 77 4.28 -0.79 -9.11
C LEU A 77 2.95 -0.28 -9.67
N VAL A 78 2.25 0.61 -8.94
CA VAL A 78 0.96 1.17 -9.39
C VAL A 78 1.14 1.94 -10.69
N ARG A 79 2.20 2.72 -10.84
CA ARG A 79 2.51 3.41 -12.10
C ARG A 79 2.69 2.42 -13.25
N THR A 80 3.54 1.41 -13.09
CA THR A 80 3.79 0.39 -14.10
C THR A 80 2.51 -0.35 -14.50
N LEU A 81 1.69 -0.72 -13.53
CA LEU A 81 0.40 -1.37 -13.80
C LEU A 81 -0.57 -0.43 -14.52
N ALA A 82 -0.62 0.85 -14.16
CA ALA A 82 -1.48 1.83 -14.83
C ALA A 82 -1.04 2.14 -16.27
N GLU A 83 0.25 2.06 -16.57
CA GLU A 83 0.79 2.19 -17.92
C GLU A 83 0.32 1.01 -18.83
N CYS A 84 0.20 -0.20 -18.26
CA CYS A 84 -0.25 -1.38 -18.99
C CYS A 84 -1.78 -1.55 -19.02
N TRP A 85 -2.49 -1.13 -17.97
CA TRP A 85 -3.92 -1.38 -17.75
C TRP A 85 -4.64 -0.14 -17.18
N SER A 86 -4.58 0.98 -17.87
CA SER A 86 -5.19 2.25 -17.44
C SER A 86 -6.71 2.21 -17.31
N ASP A 87 -7.36 1.24 -17.94
CA ASP A 87 -8.80 0.96 -17.83
C ASP A 87 -9.20 0.16 -16.58
N ARG A 88 -8.21 -0.39 -15.85
CA ARG A 88 -8.41 -1.30 -14.71
C ARG A 88 -7.65 -0.87 -13.46
N VAL A 89 -6.57 -0.13 -13.62
CA VAL A 89 -5.71 0.36 -12.54
C VAL A 89 -5.71 1.88 -12.58
N PRO A 90 -5.96 2.57 -11.46
CA PRO A 90 -6.01 4.02 -11.45
C PRO A 90 -4.67 4.63 -11.82
N VAL A 91 -4.70 5.63 -12.71
CA VAL A 91 -3.51 6.41 -13.05
C VAL A 91 -3.19 7.34 -11.87
N PRO A 92 -1.99 7.27 -11.29
CA PRO A 92 -1.60 8.14 -10.19
C PRO A 92 -1.60 9.62 -10.60
N LEU A 93 -2.12 10.49 -9.73
CA LEU A 93 -2.00 11.94 -9.89
C LEU A 93 -0.56 12.40 -9.64
N ALA A 94 0.09 11.82 -8.62
CA ALA A 94 1.48 12.07 -8.28
C ALA A 94 2.07 10.86 -7.55
N LEU A 95 3.40 10.74 -7.56
CA LEU A 95 4.11 9.74 -6.78
C LEU A 95 5.53 10.21 -6.44
N ASP A 96 6.05 9.68 -5.33
CA ASP A 96 7.45 9.75 -4.93
C ASP A 96 7.87 8.32 -4.52
N ALA A 97 8.52 7.61 -5.46
CA ALA A 97 8.93 6.23 -5.25
C ALA A 97 10.01 6.09 -4.16
N GLN A 98 10.85 7.14 -3.96
CA GLN A 98 11.90 7.11 -2.94
C GLN A 98 11.31 7.16 -1.53
N ARG A 99 10.24 7.93 -1.35
CA ARG A 99 9.53 8.06 -0.07
C ARG A 99 8.44 7.00 0.13
N GLY A 100 8.06 6.27 -0.92
CA GLY A 100 6.92 5.36 -0.91
C GLY A 100 5.57 6.09 -0.87
N TRP A 101 5.48 7.28 -1.49
CA TRP A 101 4.31 8.15 -1.51
C TRP A 101 3.57 8.08 -2.84
N LEU A 102 2.25 8.07 -2.76
CA LEU A 102 1.35 7.90 -3.90
C LEU A 102 0.11 8.78 -3.72
N VAL A 103 -0.33 9.46 -4.78
CA VAL A 103 -1.61 10.18 -4.82
C VAL A 103 -2.47 9.56 -5.91
N LEU A 104 -3.66 9.12 -5.51
CA LEU A 104 -4.68 8.59 -6.41
C LEU A 104 -5.89 9.52 -6.46
N PRO A 105 -6.59 9.60 -7.59
CA PRO A 105 -7.90 10.27 -7.65
C PRO A 105 -8.90 9.57 -6.73
N ASP A 106 -9.96 10.27 -6.35
CA ASP A 106 -11.12 9.65 -5.72
C ASP A 106 -11.85 8.77 -6.74
N LEU A 107 -11.84 7.47 -6.50
CA LEU A 107 -12.47 6.47 -7.38
C LEU A 107 -13.92 6.16 -6.96
N GLY A 108 -14.45 6.94 -6.02
CA GLY A 108 -15.81 6.74 -5.50
C GLY A 108 -15.89 5.64 -4.45
N ARG A 109 -17.08 5.06 -4.33
CA ARG A 109 -17.37 4.05 -3.30
C ARG A 109 -16.62 2.74 -3.54
N THR A 110 -16.10 2.18 -2.47
CA THR A 110 -15.53 0.83 -2.52
C THR A 110 -16.61 -0.20 -2.84
N LEU A 111 -16.22 -1.35 -3.41
CA LEU A 111 -17.16 -2.44 -3.67
C LEU A 111 -17.90 -2.86 -2.38
N ARG A 112 -17.21 -2.91 -1.25
CA ARG A 112 -17.80 -3.21 0.06
C ARG A 112 -18.93 -2.24 0.44
N GLU A 113 -18.71 -0.95 0.25
CA GLU A 113 -19.71 0.09 0.52
C GLU A 113 -20.86 0.05 -0.49
N ALA A 114 -20.55 -0.26 -1.75
CA ALA A 114 -21.55 -0.37 -2.81
C ALA A 114 -22.50 -1.54 -2.58
N LEU A 115 -22.02 -2.64 -2.03
CA LEU A 115 -22.80 -3.85 -1.77
C LEU A 115 -23.69 -3.72 -0.52
N GLY A 116 -23.35 -2.82 0.44
CA GLY A 116 -24.19 -2.55 1.61
C GLY A 116 -24.56 -3.77 2.46
N GLY A 117 -23.75 -4.84 2.43
CA GLY A 117 -24.04 -6.11 3.11
C GLY A 117 -24.90 -7.09 2.30
N ALA A 118 -25.34 -6.74 1.08
CA ALA A 118 -26.00 -7.66 0.18
C ALA A 118 -25.01 -8.73 -0.37
N ASP A 119 -25.55 -9.85 -0.83
CA ASP A 119 -24.75 -10.87 -1.51
C ASP A 119 -24.12 -10.28 -2.78
N GLY A 120 -22.82 -10.05 -2.72
CA GLY A 120 -22.05 -9.46 -3.81
C GLY A 120 -21.43 -10.47 -4.77
N MET A 121 -21.84 -11.73 -4.73
CA MET A 121 -21.24 -12.82 -5.52
C MET A 121 -21.15 -12.46 -7.00
N ASP A 122 -22.21 -11.96 -7.59
CA ASP A 122 -22.22 -11.57 -9.01
C ASP A 122 -21.19 -10.46 -9.33
N SER A 123 -20.98 -9.53 -8.40
CA SER A 123 -19.98 -8.48 -8.56
C SER A 123 -18.56 -9.04 -8.49
N TRP A 124 -18.31 -9.98 -7.58
CA TRP A 124 -17.04 -10.70 -7.52
C TRP A 124 -16.79 -11.55 -8.74
N LEU A 125 -17.80 -12.30 -9.24
CA LEU A 125 -17.69 -13.12 -10.45
C LEU A 125 -17.36 -12.28 -11.69
N ARG A 126 -17.78 -11.02 -11.74
CA ARG A 126 -17.41 -10.08 -12.82
C ARG A 126 -16.00 -9.48 -12.64
N LEU A 127 -15.58 -9.26 -11.41
CA LEU A 127 -14.29 -8.62 -11.10
C LEU A 127 -13.10 -9.60 -11.18
N LEU A 128 -13.26 -10.81 -10.64
CA LEU A 128 -12.19 -11.79 -10.53
C LEU A 128 -11.53 -12.16 -11.87
N PRO A 129 -12.28 -12.36 -12.99
CA PRO A 129 -11.65 -12.62 -14.28
C PRO A 129 -10.72 -11.50 -14.74
N ARG A 130 -11.14 -10.24 -14.57
CA ARG A 130 -10.32 -9.06 -14.93
C ARG A 130 -9.05 -8.98 -14.09
N TYR A 131 -9.15 -9.29 -12.80
CA TYR A 131 -7.99 -9.37 -11.93
C TYR A 131 -7.05 -10.51 -12.30
N ALA A 132 -7.60 -11.68 -12.62
CA ALA A 132 -6.84 -12.85 -13.09
C ALA A 132 -6.08 -12.56 -14.39
N GLU A 133 -6.68 -11.82 -15.34
CA GLU A 133 -6.00 -11.40 -16.58
C GLU A 133 -4.75 -10.55 -16.27
N ILE A 134 -4.83 -9.59 -15.35
CA ILE A 134 -3.67 -8.81 -14.92
C ILE A 134 -2.59 -9.73 -14.31
N GLN A 135 -2.98 -10.65 -13.42
CA GLN A 135 -2.05 -11.57 -12.78
C GLN A 135 -1.35 -12.50 -13.80
N LEU A 136 -2.11 -13.05 -14.73
CA LEU A 136 -1.57 -13.94 -15.77
C LEU A 136 -0.62 -13.21 -16.72
N ALA A 137 -0.95 -11.99 -17.13
CA ALA A 137 -0.09 -11.16 -17.97
C ALA A 137 1.19 -10.73 -17.21
N SER A 138 1.04 -10.30 -15.95
CA SER A 138 2.18 -9.89 -15.10
C SER A 138 3.18 -11.02 -14.84
N ARG A 139 2.79 -12.28 -15.03
CA ARG A 139 3.70 -13.44 -14.93
C ARG A 139 4.90 -13.32 -15.87
N LEU A 140 4.72 -12.74 -17.04
CA LEU A 140 5.78 -12.56 -18.03
C LEU A 140 6.74 -11.41 -17.66
N GLU A 141 6.32 -10.55 -16.73
CA GLU A 141 7.05 -9.36 -16.27
C GLU A 141 7.70 -9.57 -14.89
N THR A 142 7.91 -10.81 -14.47
CA THR A 142 8.42 -11.12 -13.12
C THR A 142 9.74 -10.41 -12.82
N ALA A 143 10.71 -10.42 -13.72
CA ALA A 143 12.02 -9.79 -13.49
C ALA A 143 11.91 -8.26 -13.39
N PRO A 144 11.22 -7.53 -14.27
CA PRO A 144 10.92 -6.11 -14.10
C PRO A 144 10.21 -5.79 -12.79
N LEU A 145 9.21 -6.57 -12.38
CA LEU A 145 8.47 -6.34 -11.13
C LEU A 145 9.38 -6.51 -9.90
N LEU A 146 10.23 -7.53 -9.88
CA LEU A 146 11.23 -7.71 -8.82
C LEU A 146 12.24 -6.55 -8.77
N ALA A 147 12.63 -6.01 -9.93
CA ALA A 147 13.51 -4.85 -10.00
C ALA A 147 12.90 -3.57 -9.41
N LEU A 148 11.57 -3.46 -9.36
CA LEU A 148 10.86 -2.38 -8.65
C LEU A 148 10.89 -2.55 -7.11
N GLY A 149 11.43 -3.66 -6.61
CA GLY A 149 11.44 -3.97 -5.17
C GLY A 149 10.20 -4.72 -4.69
N VAL A 150 9.37 -5.24 -5.61
CA VAL A 150 8.25 -6.13 -5.23
C VAL A 150 8.83 -7.37 -4.54
N PRO A 151 8.37 -7.71 -3.33
CA PRO A 151 8.90 -8.86 -2.59
C PRO A 151 8.73 -10.17 -3.37
N ASP A 152 9.83 -10.91 -3.52
CA ASP A 152 9.78 -12.25 -4.12
C ASP A 152 9.18 -13.25 -3.13
N ARG A 153 7.93 -13.63 -3.36
CA ARG A 153 7.17 -14.59 -2.56
C ARG A 153 6.78 -15.83 -3.37
N ARG A 154 7.56 -16.14 -4.40
CA ARG A 154 7.36 -17.37 -5.17
C ARG A 154 7.54 -18.60 -4.26
N PRO A 155 6.89 -19.74 -4.56
CA PRO A 155 6.93 -20.94 -3.72
C PRO A 155 8.33 -21.38 -3.34
N GLU A 156 9.28 -21.27 -4.25
CA GLU A 156 10.70 -21.66 -4.03
C GLU A 156 11.38 -20.80 -2.95
N ARG A 157 10.88 -19.58 -2.71
CA ARG A 157 11.42 -18.65 -1.71
C ARG A 157 10.77 -18.76 -0.35
N LEU A 158 9.59 -19.39 -0.26
CA LEU A 158 8.83 -19.46 0.98
C LEU A 158 9.58 -20.12 2.14
N PRO A 159 10.35 -21.23 1.95
CA PRO A 159 11.11 -21.82 3.05
C PRO A 159 12.18 -20.90 3.64
N GLU A 160 12.83 -20.08 2.81
CA GLU A 160 13.81 -19.09 3.26
C GLU A 160 13.11 -17.94 4.00
N LEU A 161 12.03 -17.40 3.42
CA LEU A 161 11.25 -16.34 4.03
C LEU A 161 10.66 -16.76 5.38
N LEU A 162 10.21 -18.02 5.52
CA LEU A 162 9.74 -18.54 6.80
C LEU A 162 10.88 -18.60 7.82
N ARG A 163 12.05 -19.13 7.43
CA ARG A 163 13.22 -19.17 8.32
C ARG A 163 13.63 -17.77 8.79
N ASP A 164 13.59 -16.77 7.91
CA ASP A 164 13.92 -15.38 8.26
C ASP A 164 12.86 -14.79 9.20
N LEU A 165 11.58 -15.02 8.94
CA LEU A 165 10.49 -14.62 9.83
C LEU A 165 10.63 -15.26 11.23
N MET A 166 10.96 -16.55 11.31
CA MET A 166 11.12 -17.26 12.59
C MET A 166 12.29 -16.72 13.43
N ARG A 167 13.26 -16.03 12.80
CA ARG A 167 14.35 -15.33 13.49
C ARG A 167 13.98 -13.92 13.95
N ASP A 168 12.95 -13.32 13.38
CA ASP A 168 12.50 -11.98 13.70
C ASP A 168 11.51 -11.99 14.87
N HIS A 169 12.05 -12.02 16.09
CA HIS A 169 11.25 -12.02 17.34
C HIS A 169 10.33 -10.79 17.44
N ARG A 170 10.68 -9.68 16.79
CA ARG A 170 9.86 -8.47 16.79
C ARG A 170 8.65 -8.61 15.88
N ALA A 171 8.84 -9.15 14.67
CA ALA A 171 7.75 -9.43 13.74
C ALA A 171 6.77 -10.48 14.30
N LEU A 172 7.30 -11.49 15.00
CA LEU A 172 6.50 -12.53 15.65
C LEU A 172 5.78 -12.03 16.90
N CYS A 173 6.10 -10.83 17.40
CA CYS A 173 5.60 -10.35 18.70
C CYS A 173 5.79 -11.39 19.83
N LEU A 174 6.90 -12.12 19.82
CA LEU A 174 7.16 -13.28 20.66
C LEU A 174 6.93 -12.98 22.15
N GLY A 175 6.07 -13.77 22.79
CA GLY A 175 5.74 -13.63 24.21
C GLY A 175 4.88 -12.43 24.57
N ARG A 176 4.30 -11.71 23.59
CA ARG A 176 3.39 -10.60 23.80
C ARG A 176 1.92 -11.00 23.58
N PRO A 177 0.95 -10.29 24.14
CA PRO A 177 -0.47 -10.54 23.87
C PRO A 177 -0.75 -10.49 22.36
N GLY A 178 -1.35 -11.55 21.81
CA GLY A 178 -1.64 -11.68 20.37
C GLY A 178 -0.44 -12.05 19.50
N GLY A 179 0.73 -12.27 20.08
CA GLY A 179 1.93 -12.78 19.41
C GLY A 179 2.11 -14.28 19.59
N LEU A 180 3.18 -14.81 19.00
CA LEU A 180 3.53 -16.23 19.08
C LEU A 180 4.12 -16.56 20.47
N LEU A 181 3.74 -17.70 21.03
CA LEU A 181 4.39 -18.22 22.24
C LEU A 181 5.76 -18.85 21.88
N PRO A 182 6.73 -18.83 22.80
CA PRO A 182 8.02 -19.49 22.57
C PRO A 182 7.87 -20.97 22.19
N SER A 183 6.96 -21.70 22.84
CA SER A 183 6.67 -23.12 22.55
C SER A 183 6.05 -23.34 21.18
N GLU A 184 5.22 -22.39 20.70
CA GLU A 184 4.63 -22.46 19.36
C GLU A 184 5.71 -22.20 18.29
N ARG A 185 6.60 -21.25 18.53
CA ARG A 185 7.74 -21.01 17.64
C ARG A 185 8.62 -22.26 17.52
N ASP A 186 8.95 -22.88 18.65
CA ASP A 186 9.83 -24.07 18.69
C ASP A 186 9.19 -25.28 17.99
N ALA A 187 7.85 -25.35 17.96
CA ALA A 187 7.11 -26.37 17.22
C ALA A 187 7.05 -26.12 15.70
N LEU A 188 7.32 -24.89 15.24
CA LEU A 188 7.30 -24.52 13.82
C LEU A 188 8.69 -24.57 13.16
N GLY A 189 9.75 -24.67 13.91
CA GLY A 189 11.14 -24.70 13.45
C GLY A 189 11.76 -26.05 13.59
#